data_de47d7b2994df045c5b9031222540bc4
#
_entry.id   de47d7b2994df045c5b9031222540bc4
#
_cell.length_a   1.000
_cell.length_b   1.000
_cell.length_c   1.000
_cell.angle_alpha   90.00
_cell.angle_beta   90.00
_cell.angle_gamma   90.00
#
_symmetry.space_group_name_H-M   'P 1'
#
loop_
_entity.id
_entity.type
_entity.pdbx_description
1 polymer ?
#
loop_
_entity_poly.entity_id
_entity_poly.type
_entity_poly.pdbx_seq_one_letter_code
_entity_poly.pdbx_strand_id
1 'polypeptide(L)'
;MNVTDDPGNAAPGMLELVRRFVDTEDLYNGRDALADIEAATAWLAGEGVLSNDRPITAGGLDALRNLRGAVRTLAAANTAGEEAPREAVEAFNDLAARHAAVVRLDVLHGGVAASLRPREDGAGGAIAVLAAAVHQAVLTGTWTRLKSCANPECRWLFYDESRSRTARWCSMRGCGNIVKARRYREKQRRGT
;
A
#
# COMPACT_ATOMS: atom_id res chain seq x y z
N MET A 1 2.34 -18.31 -10.85
CA MET A 1 3.45 -17.35 -10.83
C MET A 1 2.93 -16.17 -10.04
N ASN A 2 3.38 -16.02 -8.78
CA ASN A 2 2.93 -14.94 -7.91
C ASN A 2 3.47 -13.63 -8.47
N VAL A 3 2.58 -12.71 -8.82
CA VAL A 3 2.93 -11.36 -9.32
C VAL A 3 3.61 -10.52 -8.22
N THR A 4 3.53 -10.98 -6.95
CA THR A 4 4.18 -10.33 -5.80
C THR A 4 5.70 -10.34 -5.85
N ASP A 5 6.31 -11.25 -6.61
CA ASP A 5 7.76 -11.44 -6.67
C ASP A 5 8.38 -10.90 -7.98
N ASP A 6 7.65 -10.10 -8.76
CA ASP A 6 8.25 -9.41 -9.89
C ASP A 6 9.14 -8.27 -9.35
N PRO A 7 10.48 -8.41 -9.41
CA PRO A 7 11.39 -7.39 -8.88
C PRO A 7 11.23 -6.01 -9.55
N GLY A 8 10.57 -5.95 -10.71
CA GLY A 8 10.26 -4.70 -11.41
C GLY A 8 9.10 -3.89 -10.81
N ASN A 9 8.45 -4.38 -9.76
CA ASN A 9 7.31 -3.69 -9.11
C ASN A 9 7.62 -3.22 -7.68
N ALA A 10 8.80 -3.51 -7.16
CA ALA A 10 9.20 -3.17 -5.80
C ALA A 10 9.36 -1.66 -5.61
N ALA A 11 8.82 -1.12 -4.53
CA ALA A 11 8.97 0.28 -4.18
C ALA A 11 10.24 0.52 -3.35
N PRO A 12 10.82 1.75 -3.37
CA PRO A 12 12.04 2.04 -2.63
C PRO A 12 11.78 2.13 -1.11
N GLY A 13 12.69 1.56 -0.31
CA GLY A 13 12.71 1.72 1.14
C GLY A 13 11.42 1.27 1.83
N MET A 14 10.97 2.06 2.80
CA MET A 14 9.74 1.74 3.56
C MET A 14 8.45 1.82 2.73
N LEU A 15 8.48 2.41 1.54
CA LEU A 15 7.32 2.42 0.66
C LEU A 15 6.98 1.00 0.14
N GLU A 16 7.97 0.10 0.10
CA GLU A 16 7.74 -1.31 -0.21
C GLU A 16 6.87 -2.00 0.85
N LEU A 17 7.06 -1.68 2.12
CA LEU A 17 6.17 -2.18 3.18
C LEU A 17 4.72 -1.72 2.96
N VAL A 18 4.51 -0.45 2.55
CA VAL A 18 3.17 0.07 2.23
C VAL A 18 2.57 -0.67 1.04
N ARG A 19 3.35 -0.94 -0.02
CA ARG A 19 2.91 -1.71 -1.17
C ARG A 19 2.46 -3.11 -0.75
N ARG A 20 3.31 -3.84 -0.03
CA ARG A 20 3.02 -5.21 0.45
C ARG A 20 1.83 -5.24 1.40
N PHE A 21 1.70 -4.23 2.28
CA PHE A 21 0.56 -4.10 3.17
C PHE A 21 -0.76 -3.96 2.41
N VAL A 22 -0.82 -3.15 1.38
CA VAL A 22 -2.04 -3.02 0.57
C VAL A 22 -2.33 -4.30 -0.19
N ASP A 23 -1.31 -4.98 -0.68
CA ASP A 23 -1.43 -6.23 -1.44
C ASP A 23 -1.71 -7.47 -0.56
N THR A 24 -1.82 -7.31 0.78
CA THR A 24 -2.35 -8.36 1.67
C THR A 24 -3.74 -8.82 1.26
N GLU A 25 -4.53 -7.96 0.60
CA GLU A 25 -5.78 -8.35 -0.05
C GLU A 25 -5.55 -8.57 -1.55
N ASP A 26 -5.49 -9.83 -1.95
CA ASP A 26 -5.38 -10.28 -3.33
C ASP A 26 -6.78 -10.52 -3.90
N LEU A 27 -7.33 -9.49 -4.53
CA LEU A 27 -8.67 -9.55 -5.13
C LEU A 27 -8.75 -10.54 -6.29
N TYR A 28 -7.64 -10.78 -6.99
CA TYR A 28 -7.60 -11.70 -8.13
C TYR A 28 -7.73 -13.16 -7.72
N ASN A 29 -7.12 -13.54 -6.59
CA ASN A 29 -7.14 -14.90 -6.06
C ASN A 29 -8.10 -15.08 -4.87
N GLY A 30 -8.77 -14.02 -4.42
CA GLY A 30 -9.69 -14.04 -3.28
C GLY A 30 -8.99 -14.36 -1.95
N ARG A 31 -7.74 -13.90 -1.77
CA ARG A 31 -6.95 -14.12 -0.55
C ARG A 31 -6.83 -12.82 0.23
N ASP A 32 -6.84 -12.92 1.56
CA ASP A 32 -6.59 -11.78 2.44
C ASP A 32 -5.71 -12.21 3.63
N ALA A 33 -4.49 -11.69 3.70
CA ALA A 33 -3.59 -11.93 4.84
C ALA A 33 -4.03 -11.15 6.10
N LEU A 34 -5.03 -10.28 5.99
CA LEU A 34 -5.70 -9.64 7.13
C LEU A 34 -7.13 -10.20 7.30
N ALA A 35 -7.38 -11.46 6.95
CA ALA A 35 -8.70 -12.08 7.03
C ALA A 35 -9.22 -12.18 8.47
N ASP A 36 -8.33 -12.41 9.43
CA ASP A 36 -8.62 -12.47 10.84
C ASP A 36 -7.44 -11.95 11.70
N ILE A 37 -7.62 -11.97 13.02
CA ILE A 37 -6.63 -11.46 13.97
C ILE A 37 -5.34 -12.27 13.92
N GLU A 38 -5.41 -13.59 13.79
CA GLU A 38 -4.25 -14.47 13.77
C GLU A 38 -3.42 -14.24 12.50
N ALA A 39 -4.05 -14.26 11.34
CA ALA A 39 -3.41 -14.00 10.05
C ALA A 39 -2.76 -12.61 10.00
N ALA A 40 -3.48 -11.58 10.46
CA ALA A 40 -2.97 -10.21 10.50
C ALA A 40 -1.78 -10.07 11.46
N THR A 41 -1.85 -10.69 12.65
CA THR A 41 -0.75 -10.70 13.62
C THR A 41 0.49 -11.37 13.02
N ALA A 42 0.32 -12.54 12.40
CA ALA A 42 1.41 -13.27 11.75
C ALA A 42 2.05 -12.46 10.61
N TRP A 43 1.24 -11.80 9.77
CA TRP A 43 1.74 -10.97 8.69
C TRP A 43 2.56 -9.79 9.22
N LEU A 44 2.02 -9.04 10.19
CA LEU A 44 2.70 -7.87 10.78
C LEU A 44 4.01 -8.26 11.49
N ALA A 45 4.03 -9.40 12.18
CA ALA A 45 5.25 -9.92 12.79
C ALA A 45 6.29 -10.33 11.75
N GLY A 46 5.87 -10.97 10.65
CA GLY A 46 6.72 -11.32 9.52
C GLY A 46 7.35 -10.11 8.82
N GLU A 47 6.64 -8.97 8.80
CA GLU A 47 7.16 -7.70 8.28
C GLU A 47 8.00 -6.91 9.31
N GLY A 48 8.12 -7.38 10.53
CA GLY A 48 8.87 -6.70 11.61
C GLY A 48 8.23 -5.39 12.11
N VAL A 49 6.92 -5.21 11.88
CA VAL A 49 6.16 -4.03 12.33
C VAL A 49 5.40 -4.23 13.63
N LEU A 50 5.35 -5.47 14.14
CA LEU A 50 4.99 -5.76 15.51
C LEU A 50 6.26 -5.92 16.35
N SER A 51 6.36 -5.13 17.42
CA SER A 51 7.49 -5.21 18.37
C SER A 51 7.32 -6.33 19.40
N ASN A 52 6.11 -6.90 19.54
CA ASN A 52 5.77 -7.96 20.49
C ASN A 52 4.83 -8.98 19.84
N ASP A 53 4.91 -10.25 20.30
CA ASP A 53 4.00 -11.34 19.92
C ASP A 53 2.57 -11.20 20.49
N ARG A 54 2.15 -9.99 20.81
CA ARG A 54 0.81 -9.73 21.29
C ARG A 54 -0.16 -9.68 20.13
N PRO A 55 -1.24 -10.49 20.14
CA PRO A 55 -2.28 -10.42 19.13
C PRO A 55 -2.86 -9.01 19.06
N ILE A 56 -3.18 -8.57 17.84
CA ILE A 56 -3.93 -7.33 17.65
C ILE A 56 -5.38 -7.53 18.10
N THR A 57 -6.08 -6.44 18.39
CA THR A 57 -7.51 -6.49 18.73
C THR A 57 -8.39 -6.50 17.48
N ALA A 58 -9.69 -6.84 17.63
CA ALA A 58 -10.66 -6.74 16.54
C ALA A 58 -10.74 -5.30 15.99
N GLY A 59 -10.81 -4.30 16.86
CA GLY A 59 -10.79 -2.89 16.44
C GLY A 59 -9.47 -2.48 15.75
N GLY A 60 -8.36 -3.08 16.16
CA GLY A 60 -7.07 -2.89 15.49
C GLY A 60 -7.05 -3.50 14.08
N LEU A 61 -7.64 -4.68 13.90
CA LEU A 61 -7.80 -5.30 12.59
C LEU A 61 -8.66 -4.45 11.65
N ASP A 62 -9.78 -3.93 12.15
CA ASP A 62 -10.65 -3.04 11.36
C ASP A 62 -9.94 -1.75 10.98
N ALA A 63 -9.16 -1.16 11.90
CA ALA A 63 -8.36 0.03 11.62
C ALA A 63 -7.30 -0.22 10.52
N LEU A 64 -6.62 -1.38 10.55
CA LEU A 64 -5.67 -1.79 9.51
C LEU A 64 -6.36 -1.97 8.15
N ARG A 65 -7.50 -2.64 8.10
CA ARG A 65 -8.27 -2.80 6.85
C ARG A 65 -8.73 -1.47 6.28
N ASN A 66 -9.16 -0.54 7.14
CA ASN A 66 -9.55 0.81 6.74
C ASN A 66 -8.35 1.60 6.18
N LEU A 67 -7.18 1.52 6.83
CA LEU A 67 -5.95 2.12 6.31
C LEU A 67 -5.58 1.53 4.95
N ARG A 68 -5.65 0.20 4.80
CA ARG A 68 -5.40 -0.50 3.54
C ARG A 68 -6.30 0.01 2.41
N GLY A 69 -7.59 0.16 2.68
CA GLY A 69 -8.57 0.70 1.74
C GLY A 69 -8.26 2.14 1.32
N ALA A 70 -7.96 3.00 2.29
CA ALA A 70 -7.61 4.38 2.06
C ALA A 70 -6.35 4.50 1.18
N VAL A 71 -5.27 3.82 1.55
CA VAL A 71 -4.00 3.84 0.78
C VAL A 71 -4.19 3.31 -0.64
N ARG A 72 -4.95 2.22 -0.83
CA ARG A 72 -5.27 1.70 -2.17
C ARG A 72 -6.01 2.73 -3.03
N THR A 73 -6.96 3.45 -2.45
CA THR A 73 -7.71 4.50 -3.13
C THR A 73 -6.82 5.68 -3.51
N LEU A 74 -5.93 6.11 -2.61
CA LEU A 74 -4.95 7.16 -2.89
C LEU A 74 -3.97 6.74 -4.00
N ALA A 75 -3.49 5.50 -4.01
CA ALA A 75 -2.63 4.98 -5.08
C ALA A 75 -3.38 4.85 -6.43
N ALA A 76 -4.70 4.60 -6.40
CA ALA A 76 -5.51 4.59 -7.62
C ALA A 76 -5.64 5.98 -8.23
N ALA A 77 -5.72 7.04 -7.44
CA ALA A 77 -5.67 8.42 -7.91
C ALA A 77 -4.34 8.74 -8.61
N ASN A 78 -3.20 8.25 -8.08
CA ASN A 78 -1.90 8.35 -8.76
C ASN A 78 -1.90 7.66 -10.14
N THR A 79 -2.63 6.54 -10.27
CA THR A 79 -2.75 5.81 -11.55
C THR A 79 -3.61 6.55 -12.56
N ALA A 80 -4.69 7.18 -12.10
CA ALA A 80 -5.59 7.97 -12.92
C ALA A 80 -4.97 9.32 -13.32
N GLY A 81 -4.07 9.85 -12.52
CA GLY A 81 -3.56 11.23 -12.64
C GLY A 81 -4.62 12.25 -12.19
N GLU A 82 -5.43 11.88 -11.22
CA GLU A 82 -6.54 12.66 -10.68
C GLU A 82 -6.24 13.12 -9.26
N GLU A 83 -7.01 14.05 -8.76
CA GLU A 83 -6.95 14.45 -7.35
C GLU A 83 -7.36 13.28 -6.44
N ALA A 84 -6.71 13.21 -5.28
CA ALA A 84 -7.04 12.19 -4.29
C ALA A 84 -8.46 12.42 -3.74
N PRO A 85 -9.31 11.37 -3.67
CA PRO A 85 -10.64 11.50 -3.09
C PRO A 85 -10.56 11.97 -1.64
N ARG A 86 -11.35 13.00 -1.31
CA ARG A 86 -11.36 13.62 0.02
C ARG A 86 -11.59 12.60 1.13
N GLU A 87 -12.52 11.69 0.94
CA GLU A 87 -12.86 10.66 1.93
C GLU A 87 -11.69 9.72 2.22
N ALA A 88 -10.87 9.40 1.21
CA ALA A 88 -9.68 8.56 1.41
C ALA A 88 -8.59 9.32 2.16
N VAL A 89 -8.44 10.62 1.90
CA VAL A 89 -7.51 11.49 2.63
C VAL A 89 -7.94 11.63 4.10
N GLU A 90 -9.22 11.88 4.35
CA GLU A 90 -9.79 12.01 5.69
C GLU A 90 -9.65 10.70 6.47
N ALA A 91 -10.00 9.55 5.88
CA ALA A 91 -9.84 8.25 6.51
C ALA A 91 -8.38 7.94 6.88
N PHE A 92 -7.42 8.27 6.01
CA PHE A 92 -6.00 8.14 6.31
C PHE A 92 -5.59 9.07 7.47
N ASN A 93 -5.98 10.35 7.41
CA ASN A 93 -5.62 11.35 8.42
C ASN A 93 -6.19 11.01 9.80
N ASP A 94 -7.43 10.54 9.86
CA ASP A 94 -8.08 10.12 11.12
C ASP A 94 -7.35 8.95 11.78
N LEU A 95 -6.85 8.00 11.00
CA LEU A 95 -6.06 6.89 11.51
C LEU A 95 -4.68 7.36 11.95
N ALA A 96 -4.00 8.17 11.15
CA ALA A 96 -2.69 8.71 11.48
C ALA A 96 -2.72 9.62 12.74
N ALA A 97 -3.82 10.37 12.94
CA ALA A 97 -3.99 11.22 14.12
C ALA A 97 -4.17 10.42 15.41
N ARG A 98 -4.86 9.28 15.34
CA ARG A 98 -5.07 8.39 16.50
C ARG A 98 -3.84 7.56 16.86
N HIS A 99 -2.98 7.27 15.89
CA HIS A 99 -1.83 6.38 16.01
C HIS A 99 -0.55 7.15 15.67
N ALA A 100 -0.07 7.94 16.62
CA ALA A 100 1.02 8.88 16.40
C ALA A 100 2.39 8.18 16.31
N ALA A 101 3.23 8.68 15.41
CA ALA A 101 4.67 8.47 15.42
C ALA A 101 5.38 9.69 16.03
N VAL A 102 6.47 9.47 16.74
CA VAL A 102 7.29 10.53 17.34
C VAL A 102 8.66 10.56 16.67
N VAL A 103 9.22 11.75 16.54
CA VAL A 103 10.59 11.92 16.04
C VAL A 103 11.57 11.43 17.11
N ARG A 104 12.49 10.57 16.70
CA ARG A 104 13.64 10.13 17.51
C ARG A 104 14.92 10.50 16.79
N LEU A 105 15.86 11.01 17.56
CA LEU A 105 17.23 11.23 17.10
C LEU A 105 18.15 10.18 17.71
N ASP A 106 18.95 9.55 16.87
CA ASP A 106 19.97 8.59 17.25
C ASP A 106 21.34 9.15 16.87
N VAL A 107 22.34 8.98 17.75
CA VAL A 107 23.71 9.44 17.50
C VAL A 107 24.37 8.53 16.46
N LEU A 108 24.93 9.12 15.42
CA LEU A 108 25.76 8.43 14.43
C LEU A 108 27.17 9.01 14.46
N HIS A 109 28.14 8.25 13.89
CA HIS A 109 29.48 8.77 13.69
C HIS A 109 29.42 10.01 12.76
N GLY A 110 29.74 11.18 13.35
CA GLY A 110 29.76 12.45 12.61
C GLY A 110 28.43 13.20 12.53
N GLY A 111 27.38 12.80 13.31
CA GLY A 111 26.11 13.52 13.30
C GLY A 111 24.98 12.81 14.05
N VAL A 112 23.77 13.07 13.59
CA VAL A 112 22.55 12.44 14.10
C VAL A 112 21.71 11.87 12.96
N ALA A 113 21.05 10.75 13.19
CA ALA A 113 19.97 10.25 12.35
C ALA A 113 18.63 10.61 12.98
N ALA A 114 17.64 10.96 12.16
CA ALA A 114 16.26 11.14 12.58
C ALA A 114 15.42 9.95 12.07
N SER A 115 14.56 9.43 12.93
CA SER A 115 13.59 8.40 12.59
C SER A 115 12.23 8.73 13.19
N LEU A 116 11.15 8.25 12.55
CA LEU A 116 9.82 8.25 13.14
C LEU A 116 9.60 6.89 13.80
N ARG A 117 9.24 6.91 15.09
CA ARG A 117 8.95 5.71 15.86
C ARG A 117 7.50 5.69 16.29
N PRO A 118 6.81 4.55 16.26
CA PRO A 118 5.47 4.45 16.80
C PRO A 118 5.49 4.76 18.30
N ARG A 119 4.43 5.40 18.77
CA ARG A 119 4.26 5.71 20.20
C ARG A 119 3.68 4.54 20.98
N GLU A 120 3.09 3.59 20.31
CA GLU A 120 2.42 2.41 20.84
C GLU A 120 2.78 1.16 20.04
N ASP A 121 2.51 0.00 20.63
CA ASP A 121 2.68 -1.30 19.99
C ASP A 121 1.39 -1.79 19.32
N GLY A 122 1.44 -2.97 18.72
CA GLY A 122 0.28 -3.62 18.11
C GLY A 122 -0.17 -2.96 16.82
N ALA A 123 -1.47 -3.04 16.54
CA ALA A 123 -2.05 -2.47 15.31
C ALA A 123 -1.83 -0.96 15.18
N GLY A 124 -1.92 -0.22 16.29
CA GLY A 124 -1.66 1.22 16.30
C GLY A 124 -0.22 1.55 15.93
N GLY A 125 0.74 0.80 16.46
CA GLY A 125 2.15 0.94 16.09
C GLY A 125 2.40 0.64 14.61
N ALA A 126 1.78 -0.41 14.07
CA ALA A 126 1.86 -0.74 12.65
C ALA A 126 1.27 0.38 11.76
N ILE A 127 0.11 0.94 12.15
CA ILE A 127 -0.50 2.08 11.46
C ILE A 127 0.44 3.29 11.46
N ALA A 128 1.06 3.61 12.60
CA ALA A 128 2.00 4.71 12.71
C ALA A 128 3.23 4.52 11.81
N VAL A 129 3.79 3.30 11.72
CA VAL A 129 4.90 2.97 10.81
C VAL A 129 4.50 3.15 9.36
N LEU A 130 3.34 2.63 8.96
CA LEU A 130 2.83 2.74 7.59
C LEU A 130 2.53 4.20 7.21
N ALA A 131 1.93 4.98 8.12
CA ALA A 131 1.68 6.40 7.91
C ALA A 131 3.00 7.19 7.77
N ALA A 132 4.01 6.89 8.59
CA ALA A 132 5.34 7.49 8.47
C ALA A 132 6.01 7.15 7.14
N ALA A 133 5.84 5.92 6.63
CA ALA A 133 6.36 5.53 5.32
C ALA A 133 5.68 6.28 4.17
N VAL A 134 4.36 6.48 4.23
CA VAL A 134 3.62 7.32 3.25
C VAL A 134 4.10 8.76 3.33
N HIS A 135 4.21 9.34 4.53
CA HIS A 135 4.73 10.70 4.73
C HIS A 135 6.13 10.86 4.10
N GLN A 136 7.04 9.95 4.37
CA GLN A 136 8.39 9.97 3.79
C GLN A 136 8.35 9.89 2.26
N ALA A 137 7.48 9.04 1.70
CA ALA A 137 7.33 8.90 0.26
C ALA A 137 6.79 10.18 -0.40
N VAL A 138 5.89 10.90 0.26
CA VAL A 138 5.40 12.22 -0.21
C VAL A 138 6.53 13.24 -0.20
N LEU A 139 7.30 13.34 0.89
CA LEU A 139 8.42 14.28 1.00
C LEU A 139 9.52 14.02 -0.04
N THR A 140 9.80 12.76 -0.35
CA THR A 140 10.82 12.38 -1.35
C THR A 140 10.31 12.35 -2.79
N GLY A 141 9.01 12.64 -3.01
CA GLY A 141 8.39 12.63 -4.34
C GLY A 141 8.23 11.22 -4.94
N THR A 142 8.40 10.16 -4.14
CA THR A 142 8.25 8.76 -4.58
C THR A 142 6.79 8.29 -4.53
N TRP A 143 5.94 8.94 -3.72
CA TRP A 143 4.54 8.60 -3.55
C TRP A 143 3.75 8.53 -4.86
N THR A 144 3.90 9.50 -5.75
CA THR A 144 3.17 9.57 -7.02
C THR A 144 3.49 8.44 -8.00
N ARG A 145 4.56 7.68 -7.73
CA ARG A 145 4.95 6.49 -8.48
C ARG A 145 4.38 5.20 -7.91
N LEU A 146 3.89 5.21 -6.67
CA LEU A 146 3.13 4.10 -6.12
C LEU A 146 1.72 4.15 -6.69
N LYS A 147 1.35 3.14 -7.46
CA LYS A 147 0.14 3.10 -8.26
C LYS A 147 -0.66 1.83 -7.97
N SER A 148 -1.99 1.91 -8.12
CA SER A 148 -2.87 0.74 -8.10
C SER A 148 -3.17 0.31 -9.53
N CYS A 149 -3.12 -0.99 -9.79
CA CYS A 149 -3.42 -1.54 -11.11
C CYS A 149 -4.83 -1.15 -11.57
N ALA A 150 -4.94 -0.59 -12.77
CA ALA A 150 -6.21 -0.15 -13.36
C ALA A 150 -7.12 -1.31 -13.81
N ASN A 151 -6.71 -2.57 -13.64
CA ASN A 151 -7.58 -3.73 -13.80
C ASN A 151 -8.43 -3.88 -12.53
N PRO A 152 -9.79 -3.72 -12.60
CA PRO A 152 -10.65 -3.74 -11.43
C PRO A 152 -10.66 -5.07 -10.67
N GLU A 153 -10.31 -6.16 -11.34
CA GLU A 153 -10.19 -7.49 -10.73
C GLU A 153 -8.83 -7.72 -10.04
N CYS A 154 -7.85 -6.83 -10.25
CA CYS A 154 -6.51 -6.95 -9.69
C CYS A 154 -6.30 -5.91 -8.57
N ARG A 155 -6.24 -4.63 -8.92
CA ARG A 155 -6.00 -3.49 -8.03
C ARG A 155 -4.73 -3.59 -7.16
N TRP A 156 -3.78 -4.46 -7.53
CA TRP A 156 -2.49 -4.59 -6.86
C TRP A 156 -1.69 -3.31 -6.99
N LEU A 157 -0.91 -3.00 -5.96
CA LEU A 157 0.00 -1.87 -6.02
C LEU A 157 1.29 -2.27 -6.74
N PHE A 158 1.84 -1.31 -7.46
CA PHE A 158 3.12 -1.43 -8.12
C PHE A 158 3.84 -0.08 -8.11
N TYR A 159 5.15 -0.12 -8.17
CA TYR A 159 5.95 1.10 -8.30
C TYR A 159 6.27 1.35 -9.77
N ASP A 160 5.88 2.52 -10.28
CA ASP A 160 6.10 2.90 -11.67
C ASP A 160 7.51 3.50 -11.85
N GLU A 161 8.47 2.65 -12.19
CA GLU A 161 9.85 3.06 -12.48
C GLU A 161 10.02 3.70 -13.87
N SER A 162 8.99 3.66 -14.70
CA SER A 162 9.08 4.19 -16.06
C SER A 162 9.44 5.68 -16.08
N ARG A 163 10.21 6.09 -17.07
CA ARG A 163 10.59 7.50 -17.25
C ARG A 163 9.38 8.41 -17.44
N SER A 164 8.37 7.93 -18.14
CA SER A 164 7.13 8.68 -18.45
C SER A 164 6.14 8.72 -17.30
N ARG A 165 6.28 7.86 -16.28
CA ARG A 165 5.34 7.72 -15.15
C ARG A 165 3.89 7.47 -15.59
N THR A 166 3.69 6.77 -16.71
CA THR A 166 2.36 6.55 -17.32
C THR A 166 1.88 5.10 -17.23
N ALA A 167 2.59 4.23 -16.52
CA ALA A 167 2.16 2.86 -16.32
C ALA A 167 0.82 2.82 -15.58
N ARG A 168 -0.09 1.97 -16.06
CA ARG A 168 -1.45 1.81 -15.51
C ARG A 168 -1.73 0.40 -15.00
N TRP A 169 -0.86 -0.56 -15.26
CA TRP A 169 -1.02 -1.96 -14.91
C TRP A 169 0.24 -2.47 -14.23
N CYS A 170 0.05 -3.30 -13.21
CA CYS A 170 1.15 -3.96 -12.52
C CYS A 170 1.99 -4.85 -13.45
N SER A 171 1.40 -5.33 -14.55
CA SER A 171 2.08 -6.08 -15.60
C SER A 171 1.40 -5.85 -16.95
N MET A 172 2.18 -5.48 -17.97
CA MET A 172 1.65 -5.38 -19.36
C MET A 172 1.29 -6.74 -19.92
N ARG A 173 2.09 -7.78 -19.63
CA ARG A 173 1.85 -9.15 -20.12
C ARG A 173 0.65 -9.82 -19.46
N GLY A 174 0.35 -9.46 -18.21
CA GLY A 174 -0.83 -9.89 -17.47
C GLY A 174 -2.00 -8.93 -17.66
N CYS A 175 -2.20 -8.05 -16.66
CA CYS A 175 -3.35 -7.15 -16.58
C CYS A 175 -3.53 -6.25 -17.82
N GLY A 176 -2.45 -5.74 -18.40
CA GLY A 176 -2.53 -4.91 -19.60
C GLY A 176 -3.18 -5.64 -20.78
N ASN A 177 -2.75 -6.87 -21.05
CA ASN A 177 -3.31 -7.69 -22.13
C ASN A 177 -4.75 -8.13 -21.84
N ILE A 178 -5.08 -8.50 -20.61
CA ILE A 178 -6.45 -8.87 -20.19
C ILE A 178 -7.42 -7.72 -20.46
N VAL A 179 -7.08 -6.51 -20.01
CA VAL A 179 -7.94 -5.33 -20.19
C VAL A 179 -8.09 -4.95 -21.67
N LYS A 180 -7.00 -5.02 -22.46
CA LYS A 180 -7.06 -4.79 -23.91
C LYS A 180 -7.97 -5.79 -24.62
N ALA A 181 -7.83 -7.08 -24.31
CA ALA A 181 -8.65 -8.13 -24.91
C ALA A 181 -10.14 -7.99 -24.53
N ARG A 182 -10.46 -7.56 -23.29
CA ARG A 182 -11.83 -7.27 -22.86
C ARG A 182 -12.43 -6.12 -23.67
N ARG A 183 -11.72 -4.98 -23.75
CA ARG A 183 -12.15 -3.80 -24.52
C ARG A 183 -12.36 -4.13 -26.00
N TYR A 184 -11.50 -4.93 -26.60
CA TYR A 184 -11.66 -5.38 -27.98
C TYR A 184 -12.95 -6.18 -28.18
N ARG A 185 -13.22 -7.16 -27.31
CA ARG A 185 -14.47 -7.96 -27.35
C ARG A 185 -15.72 -7.12 -27.15
N GLU A 186 -15.69 -6.15 -26.24
CA GLU A 186 -16.82 -5.21 -26.01
C GLU A 186 -17.09 -4.35 -27.23
N LYS A 187 -16.03 -3.85 -27.90
CA LYS A 187 -16.17 -3.06 -29.13
C LYS A 187 -16.78 -3.88 -30.26
N GLN A 188 -16.40 -5.13 -30.42
CA GLN A 188 -16.99 -6.02 -31.43
C GLN A 188 -18.48 -6.28 -31.17
N ARG A 189 -18.88 -6.46 -29.90
CA ARG A 189 -20.29 -6.68 -29.52
C ARG A 189 -21.18 -5.45 -29.71
N ARG A 190 -20.61 -4.24 -29.64
CA ARG A 190 -21.36 -2.97 -29.85
C ARG A 190 -21.40 -2.54 -31.30
N GLY A 191 -20.58 -3.11 -32.16
CA GLY A 191 -20.52 -2.79 -33.59
C GLY A 191 -21.26 -3.79 -34.49
N THR A 192 -22.01 -4.73 -33.88
CA THR A 192 -22.98 -5.64 -34.50
C THR A 192 -24.38 -5.29 -34.04
#